data_ab2c60929bbe001ecda77d1e05b3e5a6
#
_entry.id   ab2c60929bbe001ecda77d1e05b3e5a6
#
_cell.length_a   1.000
_cell.length_b   1.000
_cell.length_c   1.000
_cell.angle_alpha   90.00
_cell.angle_beta   90.00
_cell.angle_gamma   90.00
#
_symmetry.space_group_name_H-M   'P 1'
#
loop_
_entity.id
_entity.type
_entity.pdbx_description
1 polymer ?
#
loop_
_entity_poly.entity_id
_entity_poly.type
_entity_poly.pdbx_seq_one_letter_code
_entity_poly.pdbx_strand_id
1 'polypeptide(L)'
;MTKKFNRTLVTCALPYATGPVHIGHLAGVYVPADIYVRYLRMRGEDVLYVCGSDEHGVPITIKAQKEGCTPQDIVDRYHRIIKDSFTGLGINFDIYSRTSSAGPHKHASDFFKKLYDDGKFIEKTSEQYYDEAAKTFLAYRYITGT
;
A
#
# COMPACT_ATOMS: atom_id res chain seq x y z
N MET A 1 26.16 -25.85 8.34
CA MET A 1 26.45 -24.50 8.87
C MET A 1 25.28 -23.60 8.56
N THR A 2 24.57 -23.13 9.55
CA THR A 2 23.47 -22.16 9.37
C THR A 2 24.07 -20.81 8.97
N LYS A 3 23.66 -20.29 7.81
CA LYS A 3 24.13 -19.00 7.31
C LYS A 3 23.65 -17.90 8.28
N LYS A 4 24.57 -17.24 8.97
CA LYS A 4 24.24 -16.12 9.88
C LYS A 4 24.03 -14.88 9.00
N PHE A 5 22.81 -14.34 8.98
CA PHE A 5 22.53 -13.08 8.35
C PHE A 5 22.94 -11.93 9.25
N ASN A 6 23.40 -10.82 8.68
CA ASN A 6 23.83 -9.64 9.43
C ASN A 6 22.64 -8.74 9.81
N ARG A 7 21.52 -8.83 9.07
CA ARG A 7 20.31 -8.03 9.29
C ARG A 7 19.06 -8.78 8.85
N THR A 8 17.97 -8.59 9.57
CA THR A 8 16.65 -9.09 9.22
C THR A 8 15.77 -7.92 8.75
N LEU A 9 15.21 -8.00 7.54
CA LEU A 9 14.19 -7.07 7.06
C LEU A 9 12.82 -7.71 7.27
N VAL A 10 11.95 -7.02 7.99
CA VAL A 10 10.55 -7.41 8.17
C VAL A 10 9.66 -6.40 7.45
N THR A 11 8.82 -6.89 6.56
CA THR A 11 7.85 -6.09 5.80
C THR A 11 6.43 -6.55 6.11
N CYS A 12 5.48 -5.63 6.09
CA CYS A 12 4.05 -5.93 6.15
C CYS A 12 3.37 -5.56 4.85
N ALA A 13 2.26 -6.21 4.56
CA ALA A 13 1.36 -5.78 3.48
C ALA A 13 0.93 -4.33 3.71
N LEU A 14 0.96 -3.52 2.65
CA LEU A 14 0.58 -2.12 2.74
C LEU A 14 -0.94 -2.00 2.89
N PRO A 15 -1.47 -1.37 3.96
CA PRO A 15 -2.89 -1.11 4.07
C PRO A 15 -3.33 -0.08 3.03
N TYR A 16 -4.49 -0.34 2.43
CA TYR A 16 -5.03 0.52 1.40
C TYR A 16 -5.65 1.79 2.00
N ALA A 17 -5.22 2.97 1.53
CA ALA A 17 -5.56 4.27 2.12
C ALA A 17 -6.98 4.77 1.73
N THR A 18 -8.01 3.91 1.90
CA THR A 18 -9.43 4.24 1.69
C THR A 18 -10.29 4.09 2.93
N GLY A 19 -9.71 3.62 4.03
CA GLY A 19 -10.40 3.42 5.29
C GLY A 19 -9.43 3.17 6.44
N PRO A 20 -9.94 3.16 7.69
CA PRO A 20 -9.13 2.78 8.83
C PRO A 20 -8.80 1.29 8.80
N VAL A 21 -7.74 0.90 9.49
CA VAL A 21 -7.47 -0.51 9.77
C VAL A 21 -8.51 -1.06 10.75
N HIS A 22 -8.88 -2.32 10.59
CA HIS A 22 -9.79 -3.02 11.49
C HIS A 22 -9.10 -4.22 12.13
N ILE A 23 -9.77 -4.88 13.09
CA ILE A 23 -9.21 -5.98 13.87
C ILE A 23 -8.64 -7.11 12.99
N GLY A 24 -9.25 -7.41 11.85
CA GLY A 24 -8.75 -8.43 10.92
C GLY A 24 -7.39 -8.06 10.31
N HIS A 25 -7.17 -6.79 9.97
CA HIS A 25 -5.87 -6.31 9.52
C HIS A 25 -4.83 -6.43 10.65
N LEU A 26 -5.20 -6.00 11.85
CA LEU A 26 -4.31 -5.98 13.01
C LEU A 26 -3.90 -7.40 13.43
N ALA A 27 -4.88 -8.29 13.63
CA ALA A 27 -4.64 -9.66 14.08
C ALA A 27 -3.98 -10.54 13.01
N GLY A 28 -4.29 -10.29 11.72
CA GLY A 28 -3.78 -11.11 10.63
C GLY A 28 -2.35 -10.76 10.19
N VAL A 29 -1.93 -9.51 10.34
CA VAL A 29 -0.66 -9.02 9.77
C VAL A 29 0.18 -8.25 10.77
N TYR A 30 -0.32 -7.12 11.29
CA TYR A 30 0.55 -6.12 11.93
C TYR A 30 0.97 -6.50 13.35
N VAL A 31 0.06 -7.05 14.15
CA VAL A 31 0.38 -7.51 15.52
C VAL A 31 1.32 -8.71 15.50
N PRO A 32 1.09 -9.76 14.69
CA PRO A 32 2.06 -10.87 14.58
C PRO A 32 3.45 -10.43 14.14
N ALA A 33 3.54 -9.51 13.18
CA ALA A 33 4.81 -8.99 12.70
C ALA A 33 5.52 -8.16 13.79
N ASP A 34 4.80 -7.31 14.53
CA ASP A 34 5.36 -6.53 15.63
C ASP A 34 5.88 -7.43 16.78
N ILE A 35 5.14 -8.47 17.14
CA ILE A 35 5.58 -9.48 18.13
C ILE A 35 6.90 -10.11 17.68
N TYR A 36 6.99 -10.52 16.42
CA TYR A 36 8.20 -11.12 15.87
C TYR A 36 9.39 -10.15 15.88
N VAL A 37 9.17 -8.91 15.47
CA VAL A 37 10.19 -7.84 15.48
C VAL A 37 10.69 -7.59 16.92
N ARG A 38 9.79 -7.47 17.89
CA ARG A 38 10.14 -7.31 19.32
C ARG A 38 10.97 -8.47 19.82
N TYR A 39 10.57 -9.69 19.48
CA TYR A 39 11.32 -10.89 19.84
C TYR A 39 12.75 -10.85 19.30
N LEU A 40 12.94 -10.53 18.02
CA LEU A 40 14.27 -10.44 17.42
C LEU A 40 15.12 -9.34 18.08
N ARG A 41 14.53 -8.17 18.33
CA ARG A 41 15.22 -7.04 19.01
C ARG A 41 15.64 -7.39 20.42
N MET A 42 14.79 -8.10 21.19
CA MET A 42 15.16 -8.61 22.52
C MET A 42 16.33 -9.59 22.50
N ARG A 43 16.50 -10.30 21.38
CA ARG A 43 17.68 -11.17 21.17
C ARG A 43 18.93 -10.42 20.73
N GLY A 44 18.86 -9.10 20.59
CA GLY A 44 19.98 -8.28 20.13
C GLY A 44 20.24 -8.39 18.63
N GLU A 45 19.26 -8.84 17.83
CA GLU A 45 19.40 -8.94 16.38
C GLU A 45 19.17 -7.58 15.71
N ASP A 46 19.92 -7.29 14.63
CA ASP A 46 19.71 -6.09 13.80
C ASP A 46 18.47 -6.30 12.92
N VAL A 47 17.40 -5.55 13.22
CA VAL A 47 16.11 -5.68 12.54
C VAL A 47 15.68 -4.35 11.99
N LEU A 48 15.34 -4.31 10.70
CA LEU A 48 14.67 -3.20 10.05
C LEU A 48 13.21 -3.58 9.78
N TYR A 49 12.27 -2.84 10.40
CA TYR A 49 10.83 -3.06 10.28
C TYR A 49 10.18 -1.95 9.47
N VAL A 50 9.65 -2.29 8.29
CA VAL A 50 9.12 -1.30 7.35
C VAL A 50 7.70 -1.64 6.91
N CYS A 51 6.92 -0.57 6.71
CA CYS A 51 5.57 -0.63 6.16
C CYS A 51 5.26 0.70 5.47
N GLY A 52 4.03 0.89 5.04
CA GLY A 52 3.53 2.11 4.44
C GLY A 52 2.07 1.96 4.05
N SER A 53 1.48 3.00 3.46
CA SER A 53 0.13 2.96 2.89
C SER A 53 0.17 2.77 1.38
N ASP A 54 -0.75 1.95 0.87
CA ASP A 54 -1.04 1.84 -0.57
C ASP A 54 -2.05 2.93 -0.96
N GLU A 55 -1.63 3.81 -1.88
CA GLU A 55 -2.31 5.08 -2.14
C GLU A 55 -2.72 5.27 -3.61
N HIS A 56 -2.74 4.21 -4.40
CA HIS A 56 -3.13 4.28 -5.81
C HIS A 56 -4.32 3.36 -6.12
N GLY A 57 -5.15 3.80 -7.07
CA GLY A 57 -6.22 2.98 -7.63
C GLY A 57 -7.59 3.63 -7.65
N VAL A 58 -8.47 3.05 -8.47
CA VAL A 58 -9.84 3.53 -8.74
C VAL A 58 -10.70 3.74 -7.49
N PRO A 59 -10.68 2.87 -6.45
CA PRO A 59 -11.49 3.08 -5.25
C PRO A 59 -11.21 4.41 -4.53
N ILE A 60 -9.97 4.91 -4.58
CA ILE A 60 -9.61 6.21 -3.99
C ILE A 60 -10.31 7.35 -4.77
N THR A 61 -10.27 7.29 -6.11
CA THR A 61 -10.93 8.26 -6.98
C THR A 61 -12.44 8.28 -6.77
N ILE A 62 -13.08 7.10 -6.72
CA ILE A 62 -14.51 6.98 -6.46
C ILE A 62 -14.88 7.56 -5.10
N LYS A 63 -14.09 7.28 -4.07
CA LYS A 63 -14.31 7.83 -2.74
C LYS A 63 -14.17 9.35 -2.71
N ALA A 64 -13.14 9.88 -3.35
CA ALA A 64 -12.93 11.32 -3.48
C ALA A 64 -14.12 12.02 -4.16
N GLN A 65 -14.63 11.47 -5.25
CA GLN A 65 -15.82 11.98 -5.93
C GLN A 65 -17.05 11.98 -5.02
N LYS A 66 -17.28 10.87 -4.29
CA LYS A 66 -18.43 10.77 -3.35
C LYS A 66 -18.34 11.77 -2.20
N GLU A 67 -17.14 12.10 -1.74
CA GLU A 67 -16.90 13.01 -0.64
C GLU A 67 -16.67 14.47 -1.09
N GLY A 68 -16.65 14.74 -2.40
CA GLY A 68 -16.45 16.09 -2.96
C GLY A 68 -15.05 16.65 -2.68
N CYS A 69 -14.04 15.80 -2.61
CA CYS A 69 -12.65 16.18 -2.33
C CYS A 69 -11.69 15.56 -3.37
N THR A 70 -10.39 15.85 -3.25
CA THR A 70 -9.39 15.28 -4.15
C THR A 70 -8.96 13.88 -3.70
N PRO A 71 -8.46 13.02 -4.62
CA PRO A 71 -7.82 11.76 -4.25
C PRO A 71 -6.69 11.93 -3.24
N GLN A 72 -5.94 13.03 -3.32
CA GLN A 72 -4.87 13.34 -2.39
C GLN A 72 -5.39 13.57 -0.97
N ASP A 73 -6.52 14.29 -0.81
CA ASP A 73 -7.14 14.51 0.50
C ASP A 73 -7.55 13.19 1.17
N ILE A 74 -8.06 12.23 0.36
CA ILE A 74 -8.43 10.89 0.86
C ILE A 74 -7.20 10.18 1.40
N VAL A 75 -6.14 10.06 0.59
CA VAL A 75 -4.96 9.29 1.00
C VAL A 75 -4.21 9.96 2.15
N ASP A 76 -4.15 11.28 2.20
CA ASP A 76 -3.52 12.02 3.30
C ASP A 76 -4.24 11.79 4.64
N ARG A 77 -5.58 11.80 4.61
CA ARG A 77 -6.41 11.52 5.77
C ARG A 77 -6.20 10.08 6.27
N TYR A 78 -6.34 9.10 5.38
CA TYR A 78 -6.25 7.70 5.79
C TYR A 78 -4.83 7.24 6.10
N HIS A 79 -3.82 7.75 5.42
CA HIS A 79 -2.43 7.54 5.81
C HIS A 79 -2.19 7.92 7.27
N ARG A 80 -2.68 9.12 7.68
CA ARG A 80 -2.56 9.60 9.06
C ARG A 80 -3.32 8.71 10.03
N ILE A 81 -4.60 8.44 9.77
CA ILE A 81 -5.44 7.59 10.64
C ILE A 81 -4.82 6.21 10.84
N ILE A 82 -4.32 5.59 9.78
CA ILE A 82 -3.71 4.27 9.83
C ILE A 82 -2.41 4.31 10.64
N LYS A 83 -1.55 5.29 10.38
CA LYS A 83 -0.30 5.50 11.12
C LYS A 83 -0.56 5.70 12.61
N ASP A 84 -1.51 6.56 12.95
CA ASP A 84 -1.87 6.87 14.34
C ASP A 84 -2.46 5.63 15.04
N SER A 85 -3.24 4.81 14.32
CA SER A 85 -3.75 3.55 14.84
C SER A 85 -2.63 2.58 15.22
N PHE A 86 -1.61 2.44 14.39
CA PHE A 86 -0.44 1.61 14.70
C PHE A 86 0.33 2.17 15.89
N THR A 87 0.58 3.47 15.92
CA THR A 87 1.26 4.13 17.04
C THR A 87 0.49 3.94 18.34
N GLY A 88 -0.84 4.11 18.31
CA GLY A 88 -1.71 3.92 19.47
C GLY A 88 -1.70 2.49 20.03
N LEU A 89 -1.42 1.50 19.19
CA LEU A 89 -1.24 0.10 19.60
C LEU A 89 0.21 -0.23 19.98
N GLY A 90 1.10 0.76 19.95
CA GLY A 90 2.52 0.56 20.23
C GLY A 90 3.28 -0.20 19.13
N ILE A 91 2.71 -0.33 17.92
CA ILE A 91 3.38 -0.90 16.74
C ILE A 91 4.28 0.18 16.15
N ASN A 92 5.59 -0.01 16.24
CA ASN A 92 6.58 1.00 15.82
C ASN A 92 7.41 0.47 14.65
N PHE A 93 7.10 0.97 13.46
CA PHE A 93 7.93 0.77 12.27
C PHE A 93 9.15 1.68 12.32
N ASP A 94 10.30 1.20 11.86
CA ASP A 94 11.47 2.04 11.63
C ASP A 94 11.20 3.00 10.46
N ILE A 95 10.46 2.53 9.44
CA ILE A 95 10.01 3.35 8.32
C ILE A 95 8.54 3.03 8.05
N TYR A 96 7.68 4.04 8.16
CA TYR A 96 6.31 4.01 7.68
C TYR A 96 6.16 5.02 6.55
N SER A 97 6.15 4.53 5.30
CA SER A 97 6.19 5.32 4.08
C SER A 97 4.84 5.39 3.37
N ARG A 98 4.84 5.87 2.13
CA ARG A 98 3.67 6.02 1.26
C ARG A 98 4.05 5.65 -0.16
N THR A 99 3.17 4.95 -0.89
CA THR A 99 3.42 4.66 -2.31
C THR A 99 3.38 5.92 -3.18
N SER A 100 2.64 6.96 -2.76
CA SER A 100 2.58 8.25 -3.45
C SER A 100 3.77 9.18 -3.18
N SER A 101 4.70 8.82 -2.30
CA SER A 101 5.88 9.67 -2.06
C SER A 101 6.84 9.66 -3.24
N ALA A 102 7.64 10.74 -3.37
CA ALA A 102 8.48 10.97 -4.54
C ALA A 102 9.47 9.83 -4.83
N GLY A 103 10.03 9.20 -3.79
CA GLY A 103 10.98 8.09 -3.93
C GLY A 103 10.37 6.86 -4.60
N PRO A 104 9.34 6.21 -4.00
CA PRO A 104 8.63 5.09 -4.59
C PRO A 104 8.08 5.39 -5.99
N HIS A 105 7.50 6.59 -6.19
CA HIS A 105 6.99 7.00 -7.49
C HIS A 105 8.08 7.00 -8.56
N LYS A 106 9.23 7.61 -8.26
CA LYS A 106 10.38 7.63 -9.18
C LYS A 106 10.86 6.21 -9.50
N HIS A 107 11.09 5.37 -8.48
CA HIS A 107 11.57 4.01 -8.68
C HIS A 107 10.61 3.14 -9.48
N ALA A 108 9.30 3.25 -9.24
CA ALA A 108 8.28 2.52 -10.01
C ALA A 108 8.30 2.96 -11.48
N SER A 109 8.38 4.27 -11.76
CA SER A 109 8.46 4.82 -13.11
C SER A 109 9.75 4.38 -13.83
N ASP A 110 10.88 4.45 -13.17
CA ASP A 110 12.17 4.04 -13.73
C ASP A 110 12.18 2.53 -14.04
N PHE A 111 11.60 1.71 -13.13
CA PHE A 111 11.49 0.27 -13.32
C PHE A 111 10.55 -0.09 -14.49
N PHE A 112 9.38 0.57 -14.57
CA PHE A 112 8.46 0.39 -15.68
C PHE A 112 9.14 0.73 -17.01
N LYS A 113 9.81 1.91 -17.07
CA LYS A 113 10.54 2.33 -18.27
C LYS A 113 11.61 1.31 -18.67
N LYS A 114 12.38 0.81 -17.71
CA LYS A 114 13.38 -0.23 -17.99
C LYS A 114 12.75 -1.47 -18.61
N LEU A 115 11.63 -1.97 -18.07
CA LEU A 115 10.95 -3.13 -18.63
C LEU A 115 10.43 -2.87 -20.06
N TYR A 116 9.93 -1.66 -20.30
CA TYR A 116 9.50 -1.23 -21.63
C TYR A 116 10.66 -1.20 -22.61
N ASP A 117 11.77 -0.55 -22.26
CA ASP A 117 12.98 -0.43 -23.07
C ASP A 117 13.61 -1.84 -23.35
N ASP A 118 13.51 -2.76 -22.38
CA ASP A 118 13.95 -4.15 -22.50
C ASP A 118 12.99 -5.04 -23.34
N GLY A 119 11.89 -4.49 -23.90
CA GLY A 119 10.92 -5.22 -24.71
C GLY A 119 10.14 -6.29 -23.95
N LYS A 120 9.90 -6.10 -22.64
CA LYS A 120 9.20 -7.08 -21.80
C LYS A 120 7.68 -6.96 -21.84
N PHE A 121 7.14 -5.95 -22.51
CA PHE A 121 5.71 -5.73 -22.64
C PHE A 121 5.17 -6.21 -23.97
N ILE A 122 3.91 -6.65 -23.94
CA ILE A 122 3.11 -6.96 -25.12
C ILE A 122 1.94 -6.00 -25.15
N GLU A 123 1.75 -5.29 -26.25
CA GLU A 123 0.57 -4.44 -26.42
C GLU A 123 -0.65 -5.31 -26.73
N LYS A 124 -1.74 -5.06 -25.99
CA LYS A 124 -3.04 -5.70 -26.22
C LYS A 124 -4.14 -4.66 -26.16
N THR A 125 -5.06 -4.75 -27.09
CA THR A 125 -6.31 -3.99 -27.08
C THR A 125 -7.41 -4.84 -26.47
N SER A 126 -8.18 -4.28 -25.55
CA SER A 126 -9.38 -4.90 -24.98
C SER A 126 -10.51 -3.88 -24.89
N GLU A 127 -11.74 -4.36 -25.09
CA GLU A 127 -12.91 -3.53 -24.84
C GLU A 127 -13.08 -3.33 -23.33
N GLN A 128 -13.46 -2.11 -22.95
CA GLN A 128 -13.69 -1.74 -21.56
C GLN A 128 -14.98 -0.93 -21.46
N TYR A 129 -15.74 -1.16 -20.39
CA TYR A 129 -16.91 -0.36 -20.11
C TYR A 129 -16.50 1.04 -19.67
N TYR A 130 -17.14 2.03 -20.28
CA TYR A 130 -16.90 3.44 -19.98
C TYR A 130 -18.22 4.11 -19.63
N ASP A 131 -18.25 4.83 -18.52
CA ASP A 131 -19.40 5.65 -18.11
C ASP A 131 -19.20 7.07 -18.65
N GLU A 132 -20.02 7.45 -19.63
CA GLU A 132 -19.94 8.77 -20.25
C GLU A 132 -20.36 9.90 -19.31
N ALA A 133 -21.29 9.65 -18.39
CA ALA A 133 -21.73 10.65 -17.42
C ALA A 133 -20.66 10.93 -16.35
N ALA A 134 -20.04 9.87 -15.83
CA ALA A 134 -18.96 9.99 -14.87
C ALA A 134 -17.58 10.21 -15.52
N LYS A 135 -17.48 10.13 -16.85
CA LYS A 135 -16.23 10.25 -17.63
C LYS A 135 -15.10 9.34 -17.08
N THR A 136 -15.43 8.10 -16.79
CA THR A 136 -14.47 7.15 -16.19
C THR A 136 -14.66 5.74 -16.72
N PHE A 137 -13.55 4.97 -16.78
CA PHE A 137 -13.62 3.54 -17.04
C PHE A 137 -14.10 2.78 -15.81
N LEU A 138 -14.95 1.78 -16.03
CA LEU A 138 -15.52 0.94 -14.97
C LEU A 138 -14.69 -0.33 -14.80
N ALA A 139 -14.19 -0.58 -13.60
CA ALA A 139 -13.65 -1.89 -13.28
C ALA A 139 -14.79 -2.93 -13.18
N TYR A 140 -14.63 -4.10 -13.77
CA TYR A 140 -15.65 -5.17 -13.84
C TYR A 140 -16.35 -5.47 -12.51
N ARG A 141 -15.62 -5.40 -11.40
CA ARG A 141 -16.16 -5.65 -10.05
C ARG A 141 -17.15 -4.59 -9.55
N TYR A 142 -17.28 -3.47 -10.25
CA TYR A 142 -18.22 -2.38 -9.91
C TYR A 142 -19.40 -2.33 -10.88
N ILE A 143 -19.43 -3.22 -11.88
CA ILE A 143 -20.52 -3.30 -12.83
C ILE A 143 -21.56 -4.23 -12.22
N THR A 144 -22.68 -3.67 -11.79
CA THR A 144 -23.86 -4.41 -11.38
C THR A 144 -24.91 -4.25 -12.47
N GLY A 145 -25.27 -5.31 -13.14
CA GLY A 145 -26.29 -5.31 -14.16
C GLY A 145 -26.95 -6.66 -14.26
N THR A 146 -28.23 -6.66 -14.57
CA THR A 146 -29.00 -7.82 -15.04
C THR A 146 -28.82 -7.97 -16.53
#